data_1bca986a709a2fa0e66071c6010fbd04
#
_entry.id   1bca986a709a2fa0e66071c6010fbd04
#
_cell.length_a   1.000
_cell.length_b   1.000
_cell.length_c   1.000
_cell.angle_alpha   90.00
_cell.angle_beta   90.00
_cell.angle_gamma   90.00
#
_symmetry.space_group_name_H-M   'P 1'
#
loop_
_entity.id
_entity.type
_entity.pdbx_description
1 polymer ?
#
loop_
_entity_poly.entity_id
_entity_poly.type
_entity_poly.pdbx_seq_one_letter_code
_entity_poly.pdbx_strand_id
1 'polypeptide(L)'
;ASDVYKRQTYKKAQIMKTVYHHGKGICPQGASRDYEFSVYIPSTLGSDVSTIFAQWHGMPDRTLVQTPQGEVKKLTADEFMELDKTTIFKKNMGYEKKPKLDKQGNPVKDKQGNPVYQAGKANGWLVEQGGYPPLAFGFSGGWFYIKANSDRKWLTDKDDRCNANPEKTPVMKPVTSTYKASTIAYKMPFADFPKDCWITFRIHIDWTVYGKEAETIVKPGMLDVQMDYQEKGKKVKKHIVDNEKIMIGRNDDDGYYFKFGIYRVGNSTKPVCYNLAN
;
A
#
# COMPACT_ATOMS: atom_id res chain seq x y z
N ALA A 1 2.38 14.85 23.33
CA ALA A 1 2.81 14.37 22.02
C ALA A 1 4.33 14.15 22.06
N SER A 2 4.77 12.91 21.91
CA SER A 2 6.21 12.65 21.79
C SER A 2 6.59 12.89 20.33
N ASP A 3 7.36 13.94 20.08
CA ASP A 3 7.99 14.18 18.79
C ASP A 3 8.96 13.05 18.50
N VAL A 4 8.63 12.23 17.51
CA VAL A 4 9.51 11.13 17.11
C VAL A 4 10.44 11.64 16.01
N TYR A 5 11.63 12.11 16.42
CA TYR A 5 12.71 12.40 15.50
C TYR A 5 13.26 11.09 14.94
N LYS A 6 13.15 10.84 13.63
CA LYS A 6 13.80 9.70 12.99
C LYS A 6 14.59 10.14 11.77
N ARG A 7 15.91 10.20 11.95
CA ARG A 7 16.86 10.26 10.83
C ARG A 7 17.05 8.84 10.30
N GLN A 8 16.76 8.61 9.03
CA GLN A 8 16.84 7.26 8.48
C GLN A 8 18.00 7.10 7.51
N THR A 9 18.90 6.20 7.88
CA THR A 9 19.88 5.55 7.00
C THR A 9 19.35 4.21 6.41
N TYR A 10 18.24 3.71 6.91
CA TYR A 10 17.62 2.43 6.50
C TYR A 10 16.36 2.65 5.65
N LYS A 11 15.99 1.64 4.84
CA LYS A 11 14.86 1.72 3.91
C LYS A 11 13.50 1.95 4.56
N LYS A 12 13.34 1.68 5.86
CA LYS A 12 12.07 1.83 6.59
C LYS A 12 12.27 2.27 8.03
N ALA A 13 11.58 3.32 8.46
CA ALA A 13 11.27 3.61 9.85
C ALA A 13 9.79 3.96 9.93
N GLN A 14 8.96 2.96 10.11
CA GLN A 14 7.51 3.12 10.27
C GLN A 14 7.11 2.67 11.66
N ILE A 15 6.28 3.48 12.32
CA ILE A 15 5.54 3.06 13.49
C ILE A 15 4.27 2.39 12.95
N MET A 16 4.12 1.11 13.21
CA MET A 16 2.84 0.46 13.00
C MET A 16 1.97 0.74 14.21
N LYS A 17 0.92 1.53 14.03
CA LYS A 17 -0.18 1.55 15.00
C LYS A 17 -1.08 0.37 14.71
N THR A 18 -0.55 -0.82 14.95
CA THR A 18 -1.36 -2.03 14.94
C THR A 18 -1.24 -2.71 16.26
N VAL A 19 -2.35 -2.94 16.86
CA VAL A 19 -2.47 -3.95 17.88
C VAL A 19 -2.54 -5.30 17.15
N TYR A 20 -1.43 -5.70 16.56
CA TYR A 20 -1.31 -6.91 15.75
C TYR A 20 -1.58 -8.19 16.56
N HIS A 21 -1.49 -8.10 17.88
CA HIS A 21 -1.52 -9.27 18.75
C HIS A 21 -2.93 -9.78 19.13
N HIS A 22 -4.01 -9.06 18.81
CA HIS A 22 -5.36 -9.45 19.27
C HIS A 22 -6.51 -9.13 18.30
N GLY A 23 -6.25 -8.93 17.01
CA GLY A 23 -7.31 -8.59 16.05
C GLY A 23 -7.96 -7.21 16.25
N LYS A 24 -7.52 -6.46 17.26
CA LYS A 24 -7.97 -5.09 17.52
C LYS A 24 -7.13 -4.12 16.71
N GLY A 25 -7.75 -3.36 15.82
CA GLY A 25 -7.08 -2.33 14.98
C GLY A 25 -7.03 -2.65 13.49
N ILE A 26 -7.45 -3.84 13.07
CA ILE A 26 -7.74 -4.13 11.67
C ILE A 26 -9.12 -3.55 11.35
N CYS A 27 -9.18 -2.76 10.29
CA CYS A 27 -10.42 -2.25 9.74
C CYS A 27 -10.92 -3.24 8.68
N PRO A 28 -12.05 -3.93 8.89
CA PRO A 28 -12.54 -4.91 7.92
C PRO A 28 -12.97 -4.23 6.62
N GLN A 29 -13.08 -5.01 5.55
CA GLN A 29 -13.69 -4.55 4.29
C GLN A 29 -15.08 -3.98 4.56
N GLY A 30 -15.44 -2.92 3.84
CA GLY A 30 -16.74 -2.27 3.97
C GLY A 30 -16.94 -1.42 5.23
N ALA A 31 -15.98 -1.40 6.15
CA ALA A 31 -16.06 -0.54 7.31
C ALA A 31 -15.71 0.90 6.99
N SER A 32 -16.20 1.80 7.83
CA SER A 32 -15.94 3.24 7.83
C SER A 32 -15.01 3.62 8.98
N ARG A 33 -14.02 4.48 8.73
CA ARG A 33 -13.06 4.91 9.77
C ARG A 33 -12.56 6.33 9.52
N ASP A 34 -12.36 7.03 10.63
CA ASP A 34 -11.71 8.33 10.67
C ASP A 34 -10.27 8.18 11.16
N TYR A 35 -9.37 8.98 10.57
CA TYR A 35 -7.97 9.07 10.97
C TYR A 35 -7.55 10.54 11.05
N GLU A 36 -6.73 10.87 12.04
CA GLU A 36 -6.07 12.16 12.13
C GLU A 36 -4.60 11.95 12.44
N PHE A 37 -3.73 12.65 11.71
CA PHE A 37 -2.30 12.71 11.99
C PHE A 37 -1.68 13.98 11.44
N SER A 38 -0.51 14.34 11.93
CA SER A 38 0.23 15.51 11.48
C SER A 38 1.64 15.15 11.02
N VAL A 39 2.10 15.88 10.01
CA VAL A 39 3.47 15.79 9.50
C VAL A 39 4.09 17.19 9.47
N TYR A 40 5.38 17.26 9.72
CA TYR A 40 6.18 18.47 9.52
C TYR A 40 7.23 18.18 8.46
N ILE A 41 7.12 18.81 7.32
CA ILE A 41 8.05 18.65 6.19
C ILE A 41 8.99 19.84 6.16
N PRO A 42 10.29 19.65 6.43
CA PRO A 42 11.25 20.76 6.39
C PRO A 42 11.52 21.19 4.94
N SER A 43 11.77 22.48 4.73
CA SER A 43 12.13 23.03 3.41
C SER A 43 13.44 22.44 2.85
N THR A 44 14.27 21.87 3.72
CA THR A 44 15.50 21.16 3.33
C THR A 44 15.25 19.78 2.69
N LEU A 45 14.00 19.26 2.75
CA LEU A 45 13.65 18.02 2.04
C LEU A 45 13.62 18.28 0.54
N GLY A 46 14.45 17.57 -0.21
CA GLY A 46 14.53 17.74 -1.66
C GLY A 46 13.28 17.25 -2.39
N SER A 47 12.95 17.86 -3.51
CA SER A 47 11.80 17.46 -4.37
C SER A 47 11.98 16.11 -5.07
N ASP A 48 13.20 15.60 -5.11
CA ASP A 48 13.57 14.33 -5.73
C ASP A 48 13.44 13.12 -4.79
N VAL A 49 12.91 13.33 -3.57
CA VAL A 49 12.67 12.23 -2.64
C VAL A 49 11.50 11.37 -3.10
N SER A 50 11.63 10.06 -2.86
CA SER A 50 10.54 9.10 -3.00
C SER A 50 10.29 8.44 -1.66
N THR A 51 9.18 8.82 -1.02
CA THR A 51 8.84 8.37 0.34
C THR A 51 7.34 8.34 0.56
N ILE A 52 6.90 7.41 1.40
CA ILE A 52 5.52 7.32 1.89
C ILE A 52 5.58 7.59 3.40
N PHE A 53 4.73 8.48 3.90
CA PHE A 53 4.66 8.80 5.33
C PHE A 53 3.42 8.22 6.02
N ALA A 54 2.34 7.97 5.27
CA ALA A 54 1.16 7.30 5.77
C ALA A 54 0.66 6.28 4.75
N GLN A 55 0.30 5.10 5.19
CA GLN A 55 -0.25 4.06 4.33
C GLN A 55 -1.16 3.11 5.10
N TRP A 56 -2.19 2.64 4.43
CA TRP A 56 -3.03 1.53 4.88
C TRP A 56 -2.60 0.29 4.13
N HIS A 57 -2.32 -0.77 4.85
CA HIS A 57 -1.88 -2.02 4.27
C HIS A 57 -2.96 -3.06 4.43
N GLY A 58 -3.16 -3.89 3.41
CA GLY A 58 -4.05 -5.02 3.51
C GLY A 58 -3.47 -6.14 4.39
N MET A 59 -4.36 -6.84 5.07
CA MET A 59 -4.09 -8.08 5.77
C MET A 59 -4.41 -9.25 4.84
N PRO A 60 -3.39 -9.93 4.32
CA PRO A 60 -3.62 -11.11 3.49
C PRO A 60 -4.43 -12.19 4.20
N ASP A 61 -5.45 -12.70 3.54
CA ASP A 61 -6.15 -13.91 3.97
C ASP A 61 -5.32 -15.15 3.60
N ARG A 62 -4.50 -15.58 4.52
CA ARG A 62 -3.56 -16.70 4.28
C ARG A 62 -4.24 -18.05 4.08
N THR A 63 -5.50 -18.17 4.44
CA THR A 63 -6.28 -19.38 4.19
C THR A 63 -6.86 -19.42 2.79
N LEU A 64 -6.82 -18.27 2.06
CA LEU A 64 -7.21 -18.19 0.66
C LEU A 64 -6.07 -18.69 -0.23
N VAL A 65 -6.33 -19.71 -1.02
CA VAL A 65 -5.32 -20.39 -1.84
C VAL A 65 -5.84 -20.68 -3.25
N GLN A 66 -4.91 -20.81 -4.20
CA GLN A 66 -5.19 -21.43 -5.48
C GLN A 66 -4.48 -22.79 -5.53
N THR A 67 -5.23 -23.83 -5.87
CA THR A 67 -4.69 -25.19 -6.03
C THR A 67 -3.77 -25.29 -7.25
N PRO A 68 -2.97 -26.35 -7.38
CA PRO A 68 -2.20 -26.62 -8.58
C PRO A 68 -3.03 -26.71 -9.86
N GLN A 69 -4.29 -27.08 -9.73
CA GLN A 69 -5.27 -27.17 -10.84
C GLN A 69 -5.89 -25.82 -11.20
N GLY A 70 -5.63 -24.78 -10.42
CA GLY A 70 -6.12 -23.41 -10.68
C GLY A 70 -7.40 -23.04 -9.95
N GLU A 71 -7.98 -23.92 -9.14
CA GLU A 71 -9.15 -23.64 -8.33
C GLU A 71 -8.77 -22.69 -7.17
N VAL A 72 -9.55 -21.63 -6.99
CA VAL A 72 -9.41 -20.72 -5.83
C VAL A 72 -10.40 -21.17 -4.74
N LYS A 73 -9.90 -21.37 -3.53
CA LYS A 73 -10.73 -21.76 -2.39
C LYS A 73 -10.18 -21.22 -1.07
N LYS A 74 -11.08 -21.05 -0.11
CA LYS A 74 -10.73 -20.76 1.27
C LYS A 74 -10.63 -22.05 2.06
N LEU A 75 -9.45 -22.30 2.63
CA LEU A 75 -9.21 -23.44 3.52
C LEU A 75 -9.73 -23.14 4.92
N THR A 76 -10.12 -24.16 5.64
CA THR A 76 -10.24 -24.08 7.09
C THR A 76 -8.85 -23.90 7.73
N ALA A 77 -8.82 -23.46 8.99
CA ALA A 77 -7.56 -23.31 9.71
C ALA A 77 -6.80 -24.66 9.82
N ASP A 78 -7.50 -25.75 10.02
CA ASP A 78 -6.89 -27.09 10.12
C ASP A 78 -6.34 -27.55 8.79
N GLU A 79 -7.07 -27.39 7.71
CA GLU A 79 -6.60 -27.70 6.34
C GLU A 79 -5.37 -26.89 5.99
N PHE A 80 -5.37 -25.57 6.33
CA PHE A 80 -4.22 -24.72 6.07
C PHE A 80 -3.00 -25.15 6.91
N MET A 81 -3.20 -25.47 8.19
CA MET A 81 -2.15 -25.96 9.09
C MET A 81 -1.55 -27.26 8.58
N GLU A 82 -2.36 -28.17 8.08
CA GLU A 82 -1.88 -29.46 7.54
C GLU A 82 -1.11 -29.25 6.23
N LEU A 83 -1.62 -28.41 5.35
CA LEU A 83 -0.93 -28.03 4.12
C LEU A 83 0.41 -27.33 4.41
N ASP A 84 0.48 -26.46 5.42
CA ASP A 84 1.69 -25.74 5.82
C ASP A 84 2.77 -26.67 6.40
N LYS A 85 2.40 -27.79 7.03
CA LYS A 85 3.37 -28.80 7.51
C LYS A 85 4.05 -29.55 6.37
N THR A 86 3.32 -29.81 5.28
CA THR A 86 3.74 -30.70 4.20
C THR A 86 4.31 -29.95 3.00
N THR A 87 4.06 -28.65 2.92
CA THR A 87 4.43 -27.82 1.79
C THR A 87 5.44 -26.76 2.16
N ILE A 88 5.97 -26.12 1.15
CA ILE A 88 7.02 -25.10 1.21
C ILE A 88 6.48 -23.74 1.69
N PHE A 89 5.24 -23.64 2.19
CA PHE A 89 4.65 -22.39 2.66
C PHE A 89 5.44 -21.73 3.78
N LYS A 90 6.05 -22.49 4.67
CA LYS A 90 6.85 -21.99 5.79
C LYS A 90 7.99 -21.06 5.39
N LYS A 91 8.61 -21.28 4.24
CA LYS A 91 9.80 -20.50 3.84
C LYS A 91 9.49 -19.28 2.99
N ASN A 92 8.45 -19.29 2.18
CA ASN A 92 8.24 -18.27 1.14
C ASN A 92 6.78 -17.83 0.96
N MET A 93 5.89 -18.11 1.91
CA MET A 93 4.47 -17.76 1.81
C MET A 93 3.84 -18.26 0.50
N GLY A 94 4.14 -19.48 0.12
CA GLY A 94 3.64 -20.10 -1.10
C GLY A 94 4.48 -19.90 -2.35
N TYR A 95 5.63 -19.24 -2.24
CA TYR A 95 6.49 -19.00 -3.41
C TYR A 95 7.88 -19.61 -3.27
N GLU A 96 8.28 -20.36 -4.27
CA GLU A 96 9.68 -20.70 -4.48
C GLU A 96 10.41 -19.53 -5.15
N LYS A 97 11.64 -19.26 -4.71
CA LYS A 97 12.52 -18.37 -5.45
C LYS A 97 13.05 -19.14 -6.67
N LYS A 98 12.54 -18.77 -7.84
CA LYS A 98 13.06 -19.30 -9.12
C LYS A 98 13.97 -18.26 -9.76
N PRO A 99 15.08 -18.67 -10.39
CA PRO A 99 15.88 -17.74 -11.18
C PRO A 99 14.99 -17.09 -12.26
N LYS A 100 15.06 -15.77 -12.38
CA LYS A 100 14.46 -15.08 -13.51
C LYS A 100 15.25 -15.44 -14.75
N LEU A 101 14.58 -15.91 -15.78
CA LEU A 101 15.23 -16.25 -17.06
C LEU A 101 14.98 -15.12 -18.08
N ASP A 102 15.95 -14.90 -18.95
CA ASP A 102 15.80 -14.06 -20.13
C ASP A 102 15.01 -14.79 -21.24
N LYS A 103 14.84 -14.13 -22.39
CA LYS A 103 14.12 -14.72 -23.53
C LYS A 103 14.82 -15.97 -24.13
N GLN A 104 16.10 -16.15 -23.85
CA GLN A 104 16.91 -17.29 -24.27
C GLN A 104 16.96 -18.41 -23.22
N GLY A 105 16.32 -18.21 -22.05
CA GLY A 105 16.32 -19.21 -20.97
C GLY A 105 17.51 -19.12 -20.02
N ASN A 106 18.36 -18.11 -20.12
CA ASN A 106 19.51 -17.93 -19.22
C ASN A 106 19.12 -17.16 -17.96
N PRO A 107 19.74 -17.46 -16.79
CA PRO A 107 19.51 -16.68 -15.58
C PRO A 107 19.90 -15.20 -15.76
N VAL A 108 18.93 -14.32 -15.49
CA VAL A 108 19.18 -12.87 -15.44
C VAL A 108 20.04 -12.56 -14.22
N LYS A 109 21.07 -11.76 -14.40
CA LYS A 109 21.96 -11.30 -13.34
C LYS A 109 21.78 -9.80 -13.07
N ASP A 110 21.98 -9.39 -11.82
CA ASP A 110 22.03 -7.98 -11.45
C ASP A 110 23.38 -7.33 -11.88
N LYS A 111 23.53 -6.04 -11.56
CA LYS A 111 24.77 -5.30 -11.89
C LYS A 111 26.01 -5.82 -11.15
N GLN A 112 25.84 -6.60 -10.11
CA GLN A 112 26.89 -7.24 -9.32
C GLN A 112 27.15 -8.70 -9.76
N GLY A 113 26.44 -9.19 -10.77
CA GLY A 113 26.58 -10.54 -11.30
C GLY A 113 25.80 -11.62 -10.54
N ASN A 114 24.98 -11.24 -9.54
CA ASN A 114 24.19 -12.20 -8.79
C ASN A 114 22.90 -12.57 -9.54
N PRO A 115 22.42 -13.83 -9.40
CA PRO A 115 21.15 -14.22 -10.00
C PRO A 115 19.99 -13.37 -9.48
N VAL A 116 19.17 -12.86 -10.38
CA VAL A 116 17.88 -12.23 -10.05
C VAL A 116 16.86 -13.34 -9.92
N TYR A 117 16.13 -13.35 -8.79
CA TYR A 117 15.09 -14.34 -8.53
C TYR A 117 13.72 -13.70 -8.69
N GLN A 118 12.77 -14.48 -9.19
CA GLN A 118 11.35 -14.15 -9.21
C GLN A 118 10.60 -15.11 -8.28
N ALA A 119 9.47 -14.65 -7.74
CA ALA A 119 8.56 -15.51 -7.01
C ALA A 119 7.91 -16.51 -7.99
N GLY A 120 7.73 -17.73 -7.53
CA GLY A 120 7.02 -18.78 -8.25
C GLY A 120 6.02 -19.48 -7.33
N LYS A 121 5.08 -20.20 -7.91
CA LYS A 121 4.11 -21.00 -7.15
C LYS A 121 4.85 -22.17 -6.49
N ALA A 122 4.67 -22.36 -5.18
CA ALA A 122 5.23 -23.51 -4.47
C ALA A 122 4.42 -24.77 -4.81
N ASN A 123 5.03 -25.74 -5.46
CA ASN A 123 4.36 -26.96 -5.91
C ASN A 123 3.02 -26.71 -6.66
N GLY A 124 2.92 -25.58 -7.36
CA GLY A 124 1.71 -25.18 -8.06
C GLY A 124 0.67 -24.43 -7.21
N TRP A 125 0.82 -24.42 -5.89
CA TRP A 125 -0.05 -23.66 -4.99
C TRP A 125 0.30 -22.17 -5.01
N LEU A 126 -0.74 -21.33 -5.00
CA LEU A 126 -0.63 -19.90 -4.78
C LEU A 126 -1.38 -19.55 -3.49
N VAL A 127 -0.71 -18.88 -2.58
CA VAL A 127 -1.29 -18.32 -1.37
C VAL A 127 -1.44 -16.82 -1.56
N GLU A 128 -2.51 -16.25 -1.04
CA GLU A 128 -2.75 -14.80 -1.08
C GLU A 128 -1.53 -14.04 -0.52
N GLN A 129 -1.16 -12.97 -1.20
CA GLN A 129 0.01 -12.15 -0.85
C GLN A 129 -0.36 -10.68 -0.71
N GLY A 130 0.35 -10.01 0.20
CA GLY A 130 0.33 -8.57 0.28
C GLY A 130 0.77 -7.92 -1.03
N GLY A 131 0.18 -6.78 -1.35
CA GLY A 131 0.53 -5.98 -2.54
C GLY A 131 0.89 -4.54 -2.17
N TYR A 132 0.75 -3.64 -3.13
CA TYR A 132 0.84 -2.20 -2.88
C TYR A 132 -0.20 -1.78 -1.84
N PRO A 133 0.10 -0.78 -1.00
CA PRO A 133 -0.89 -0.27 -0.05
C PRO A 133 -2.20 0.10 -0.74
N PRO A 134 -3.36 -0.34 -0.23
CA PRO A 134 -4.66 0.13 -0.73
C PRO A 134 -4.80 1.65 -0.71
N LEU A 135 -4.22 2.33 0.28
CA LEU A 135 -4.15 3.79 0.33
C LEU A 135 -2.77 4.22 0.82
N ALA A 136 -2.18 5.22 0.17
CA ALA A 136 -0.88 5.76 0.54
C ALA A 136 -0.78 7.27 0.29
N PHE A 137 -0.12 7.97 1.22
CA PHE A 137 0.24 9.38 1.14
C PHE A 137 1.75 9.50 1.09
N GLY A 138 2.28 10.19 0.10
CA GLY A 138 3.73 10.27 -0.05
C GLY A 138 4.20 11.30 -1.06
N PHE A 139 5.51 11.27 -1.28
CA PHE A 139 6.19 12.09 -2.29
C PHE A 139 6.86 11.19 -3.31
N SER A 140 6.76 11.53 -4.58
CA SER A 140 7.47 10.87 -5.67
C SER A 140 7.48 11.74 -6.92
N GLY A 141 8.61 11.79 -7.61
CA GLY A 141 8.73 12.47 -8.90
C GLY A 141 8.39 13.95 -8.84
N GLY A 142 8.68 14.65 -7.75
CA GLY A 142 8.37 16.06 -7.58
C GLY A 142 6.91 16.36 -7.21
N TRP A 143 6.15 15.35 -6.81
CA TRP A 143 4.73 15.47 -6.41
C TRP A 143 4.49 14.98 -4.99
N PHE A 144 3.65 15.68 -4.24
CA PHE A 144 2.86 15.08 -3.18
C PHE A 144 1.69 14.35 -3.82
N TYR A 145 1.34 13.17 -3.34
CA TYR A 145 0.23 12.39 -3.88
C TYR A 145 -0.52 11.61 -2.80
N ILE A 146 -1.81 11.41 -3.07
CA ILE A 146 -2.67 10.43 -2.40
C ILE A 146 -3.05 9.39 -3.47
N LYS A 147 -2.67 8.14 -3.23
CA LYS A 147 -2.92 7.05 -4.17
C LYS A 147 -3.78 5.97 -3.53
N ALA A 148 -4.85 5.60 -4.22
CA ALA A 148 -5.71 4.48 -3.90
C ALA A 148 -5.49 3.32 -4.87
N ASN A 149 -5.49 2.10 -4.35
CA ASN A 149 -5.40 0.87 -5.15
C ASN A 149 -6.56 -0.04 -4.81
N SER A 150 -7.09 -0.71 -5.82
CA SER A 150 -8.14 -1.70 -5.66
C SER A 150 -7.90 -2.94 -6.53
N ASP A 151 -8.40 -4.08 -6.06
CA ASP A 151 -8.42 -5.32 -6.81
C ASP A 151 -9.65 -6.12 -6.41
N ARG A 152 -10.55 -6.39 -7.36
CA ARG A 152 -11.77 -7.16 -7.08
C ARG A 152 -11.58 -8.67 -7.25
N LYS A 153 -10.45 -9.11 -7.79
CA LYS A 153 -10.15 -10.53 -7.94
C LYS A 153 -10.05 -11.18 -6.57
N TRP A 154 -10.65 -12.36 -6.42
CA TRP A 154 -10.71 -13.05 -5.13
C TRP A 154 -9.32 -13.45 -4.62
N LEU A 155 -8.46 -13.97 -5.51
CA LEU A 155 -7.05 -14.20 -5.23
C LEU A 155 -6.19 -13.64 -6.37
N THR A 156 -5.25 -12.76 -6.05
CA THR A 156 -4.41 -12.10 -7.05
C THR A 156 -2.93 -12.33 -6.81
N ASP A 157 -2.21 -12.64 -7.88
CA ASP A 157 -0.75 -12.53 -7.84
C ASP A 157 -0.35 -11.06 -7.69
N LYS A 158 0.50 -10.77 -6.70
CA LYS A 158 0.94 -9.40 -6.39
C LYS A 158 1.62 -8.71 -7.58
N ASP A 159 2.31 -9.49 -8.42
CA ASP A 159 3.09 -8.96 -9.54
C ASP A 159 2.19 -8.50 -10.70
N ASP A 160 0.91 -8.92 -10.67
CA ASP A 160 -0.11 -8.57 -11.64
C ASP A 160 -0.92 -7.32 -11.23
N ARG A 161 -0.61 -6.65 -10.11
CA ARG A 161 -1.37 -5.51 -9.60
C ARG A 161 -0.98 -4.20 -10.30
N CYS A 162 -2.00 -3.41 -10.68
CA CYS A 162 -1.81 -2.09 -11.26
C CYS A 162 -1.10 -1.13 -10.29
N ASN A 163 -0.33 -0.19 -10.82
CA ASN A 163 0.34 0.84 -10.06
C ASN A 163 0.36 2.18 -10.82
N ALA A 164 -0.46 3.14 -10.38
CA ALA A 164 -0.46 4.49 -10.94
C ALA A 164 0.82 5.24 -10.54
N ASN A 165 1.36 5.99 -11.50
CA ASN A 165 2.49 6.88 -11.30
C ASN A 165 1.98 8.33 -11.23
N PRO A 166 2.22 9.09 -10.14
CA PRO A 166 1.74 10.46 -10.00
C PRO A 166 2.24 11.42 -11.08
N GLU A 167 3.39 11.17 -11.71
CA GLU A 167 3.90 11.97 -12.83
C GLU A 167 3.06 11.77 -14.09
N LYS A 168 2.62 10.54 -14.36
CA LYS A 168 2.00 10.14 -15.62
C LYS A 168 0.48 9.99 -15.51
N THR A 169 -0.03 9.75 -14.30
CA THR A 169 -1.45 9.51 -14.06
C THR A 169 -2.14 10.81 -13.65
N PRO A 170 -3.13 11.30 -14.40
CA PRO A 170 -3.99 12.41 -13.96
C PRO A 170 -4.74 12.08 -12.68
N VAL A 171 -5.16 13.13 -11.96
CA VAL A 171 -6.04 12.99 -10.79
C VAL A 171 -7.34 12.28 -11.17
N MET A 172 -7.79 11.36 -10.35
CA MET A 172 -9.03 10.58 -10.50
C MET A 172 -9.17 9.81 -11.82
N LYS A 173 -8.11 9.69 -12.60
CA LYS A 173 -8.08 8.85 -13.80
C LYS A 173 -7.33 7.56 -13.49
N PRO A 174 -8.03 6.44 -13.25
CA PRO A 174 -7.37 5.20 -12.86
C PRO A 174 -6.57 4.58 -14.02
N VAL A 175 -5.45 3.98 -13.67
CA VAL A 175 -4.81 2.94 -14.48
C VAL A 175 -5.54 1.65 -14.17
N THR A 176 -6.18 1.04 -15.15
CA THR A 176 -7.06 -0.12 -14.96
C THR A 176 -6.59 -1.34 -15.72
N SER A 177 -6.90 -2.50 -15.18
CA SER A 177 -7.00 -3.77 -15.90
C SER A 177 -8.36 -4.40 -15.60
N THR A 178 -8.59 -5.62 -16.08
CA THR A 178 -9.90 -6.30 -15.93
C THR A 178 -10.44 -6.29 -14.49
N TYR A 179 -9.58 -6.48 -13.50
CA TYR A 179 -9.99 -6.60 -12.09
C TYR A 179 -9.49 -5.47 -11.19
N LYS A 180 -8.58 -4.65 -11.66
CA LYS A 180 -7.72 -3.81 -10.85
C LYS A 180 -7.78 -2.37 -11.29
N ALA A 181 -7.66 -1.47 -10.31
CA ALA A 181 -7.46 -0.06 -10.57
C ALA A 181 -6.45 0.54 -9.59
N SER A 182 -5.66 1.48 -10.08
CA SER A 182 -4.79 2.32 -9.27
C SER A 182 -5.05 3.77 -9.65
N THR A 183 -5.42 4.60 -8.68
CA THR A 183 -5.92 5.95 -8.90
C THR A 183 -5.11 6.95 -8.10
N ILE A 184 -4.74 8.06 -8.71
CA ILE A 184 -4.23 9.24 -7.99
C ILE A 184 -5.45 10.06 -7.59
N ALA A 185 -5.87 9.94 -6.31
CA ALA A 185 -7.01 10.67 -5.77
C ALA A 185 -6.72 12.17 -5.64
N TYR A 186 -5.46 12.50 -5.31
CA TYR A 186 -4.98 13.88 -5.25
C TYR A 186 -3.49 13.95 -5.56
N LYS A 187 -3.06 15.04 -6.16
CA LYS A 187 -1.65 15.40 -6.26
C LYS A 187 -1.46 16.92 -6.32
N MET A 188 -0.34 17.39 -5.83
CA MET A 188 0.13 18.76 -5.98
C MET A 188 1.64 18.78 -6.19
N PRO A 189 2.21 19.77 -6.88
CA PRO A 189 3.66 19.92 -6.99
C PRO A 189 4.30 19.96 -5.60
N PHE A 190 5.42 19.28 -5.43
CA PHE A 190 6.16 19.33 -4.16
C PHE A 190 6.58 20.76 -3.78
N ALA A 191 6.81 21.61 -4.79
CA ALA A 191 7.12 23.03 -4.58
C ALA A 191 5.99 23.76 -3.84
N ASP A 192 4.74 23.41 -4.13
CA ASP A 192 3.53 24.05 -3.58
C ASP A 192 3.06 23.40 -2.27
N PHE A 193 3.68 22.27 -1.89
CA PHE A 193 3.35 21.59 -0.64
C PHE A 193 3.85 22.42 0.56
N PRO A 194 3.02 22.65 1.60
CA PRO A 194 3.42 23.42 2.76
C PRO A 194 4.66 22.82 3.44
N LYS A 195 5.59 23.69 3.84
CA LYS A 195 6.84 23.31 4.50
C LYS A 195 7.07 24.16 5.74
N ASP A 196 7.97 23.69 6.61
CA ASP A 196 8.36 24.37 7.86
C ASP A 196 7.18 24.71 8.77
N CYS A 197 6.09 23.92 8.66
CA CYS A 197 4.93 24.00 9.52
C CYS A 197 4.33 22.59 9.72
N TRP A 198 3.56 22.44 10.79
CA TRP A 198 2.75 21.24 11.00
C TRP A 198 1.55 21.23 10.06
N ILE A 199 1.36 20.10 9.38
CA ILE A 199 0.25 19.85 8.48
C ILE A 199 -0.56 18.70 9.08
N THR A 200 -1.80 18.97 9.42
CA THR A 200 -2.74 17.97 9.96
C THR A 200 -3.65 17.47 8.85
N PHE A 201 -3.66 16.17 8.65
CA PHE A 201 -4.60 15.50 7.78
C PHE A 201 -5.72 14.89 8.61
N ARG A 202 -6.98 15.15 8.20
CA ARG A 202 -8.19 14.46 8.66
C ARG A 202 -8.73 13.68 7.51
N ILE A 203 -8.95 12.40 7.72
CA ILE A 203 -9.25 11.45 6.65
C ILE A 203 -10.42 10.60 7.09
N HIS A 204 -11.44 10.55 6.24
CA HIS A 204 -12.53 9.59 6.35
C HIS A 204 -12.43 8.57 5.21
N ILE A 205 -12.53 7.29 5.52
CA ILE A 205 -12.43 6.18 4.57
C ILE A 205 -13.62 5.25 4.75
N ASP A 206 -14.44 5.10 3.71
CA ASP A 206 -15.30 3.93 3.54
C ASP A 206 -14.57 2.93 2.64
N TRP A 207 -14.28 1.75 3.17
CA TRP A 207 -13.62 0.72 2.38
C TRP A 207 -14.58 0.07 1.39
N THR A 208 -14.10 -0.25 0.19
CA THR A 208 -14.89 -0.94 -0.84
C THR A 208 -15.40 -2.28 -0.31
N VAL A 209 -16.65 -2.61 -0.63
CA VAL A 209 -17.24 -3.92 -0.37
C VAL A 209 -17.17 -4.77 -1.63
N TYR A 210 -16.56 -5.92 -1.52
CA TYR A 210 -16.43 -6.89 -2.62
C TYR A 210 -17.37 -8.08 -2.45
N GLY A 211 -17.93 -8.55 -3.56
CA GLY A 211 -18.56 -9.87 -3.65
C GLY A 211 -17.45 -10.90 -3.88
N LYS A 212 -17.00 -11.53 -2.81
CA LYS A 212 -15.80 -12.38 -2.74
C LYS A 212 -15.59 -13.26 -3.98
N GLU A 213 -16.26 -14.40 -4.06
CA GLU A 213 -16.12 -15.37 -5.14
C GLU A 213 -16.63 -14.86 -6.51
N ALA A 214 -17.64 -14.00 -6.49
CA ALA A 214 -18.18 -13.39 -7.71
C ALA A 214 -17.25 -12.31 -8.31
N GLU A 215 -16.19 -11.93 -7.60
CA GLU A 215 -15.20 -10.94 -8.04
C GLU A 215 -15.83 -9.61 -8.49
N THR A 216 -16.89 -9.20 -7.80
CA THR A 216 -17.65 -7.99 -8.10
C THR A 216 -17.41 -6.90 -7.07
N ILE A 217 -17.76 -5.66 -7.41
CA ILE A 217 -17.84 -4.56 -6.45
C ILE A 217 -19.31 -4.40 -6.06
N VAL A 218 -19.60 -4.68 -4.79
CA VAL A 218 -20.96 -4.54 -4.23
C VAL A 218 -21.23 -3.09 -3.85
N LYS A 219 -20.26 -2.42 -3.21
CA LYS A 219 -20.34 -1.01 -2.85
C LYS A 219 -18.97 -0.36 -3.10
N PRO A 220 -18.88 0.71 -3.87
CA PRO A 220 -17.64 1.47 -3.99
C PRO A 220 -17.24 2.05 -2.63
N GLY A 221 -15.95 2.27 -2.45
CA GLY A 221 -15.44 3.01 -1.32
C GLY A 221 -15.67 4.53 -1.45
N MET A 222 -15.35 5.25 -0.41
CA MET A 222 -15.35 6.70 -0.37
C MET A 222 -14.09 7.20 0.33
N LEU A 223 -13.58 8.31 -0.12
CA LEU A 223 -12.44 8.99 0.48
C LEU A 223 -12.75 10.46 0.65
N ASP A 224 -12.56 10.95 1.88
CA ASP A 224 -12.58 12.38 2.21
C ASP A 224 -11.27 12.75 2.87
N VAL A 225 -10.64 13.84 2.45
CA VAL A 225 -9.38 14.28 3.03
C VAL A 225 -9.35 15.79 3.17
N GLN A 226 -9.17 16.24 4.41
CA GLN A 226 -8.90 17.62 4.75
C GLN A 226 -7.44 17.79 5.16
N MET A 227 -6.85 18.92 4.78
CA MET A 227 -5.48 19.28 5.08
C MET A 227 -5.46 20.67 5.71
N ASP A 228 -5.05 20.74 6.98
CA ASP A 228 -4.97 21.97 7.76
C ASP A 228 -3.50 22.31 8.06
N TYR A 229 -3.12 23.58 7.90
CA TYR A 229 -1.78 24.05 8.23
C TYR A 229 -1.78 25.57 8.54
N GLN A 230 -0.65 26.10 8.97
CA GLN A 230 -0.47 27.54 9.12
C GLN A 230 0.43 28.08 8.01
N GLU A 231 0.01 29.17 7.39
CA GLU A 231 0.78 29.91 6.40
C GLU A 231 0.81 31.38 6.79
N LYS A 232 2.02 31.94 7.00
CA LYS A 232 2.21 33.35 7.40
C LYS A 232 1.33 33.75 8.61
N GLY A 233 1.26 32.85 9.61
CA GLY A 233 0.47 33.06 10.83
C GLY A 233 -1.05 32.88 10.67
N LYS A 234 -1.55 32.57 9.48
CA LYS A 234 -2.97 32.32 9.23
C LYS A 234 -3.23 30.83 9.11
N LYS A 235 -4.36 30.39 9.68
CA LYS A 235 -4.82 29.00 9.54
C LYS A 235 -5.42 28.82 8.13
N VAL A 236 -4.88 27.85 7.39
CA VAL A 236 -5.36 27.42 6.09
C VAL A 236 -6.02 26.05 6.26
N LYS A 237 -7.22 25.91 5.73
CA LYS A 237 -7.95 24.64 5.65
C LYS A 237 -8.23 24.35 4.17
N LYS A 238 -7.86 23.16 3.71
CA LYS A 238 -8.12 22.71 2.35
C LYS A 238 -8.86 21.38 2.38
N HIS A 239 -9.96 21.30 1.68
CA HIS A 239 -10.62 20.04 1.37
C HIS A 239 -10.00 19.53 0.07
N ILE A 240 -9.09 18.57 0.16
CA ILE A 240 -8.26 18.14 -0.97
C ILE A 240 -8.79 16.90 -1.68
N VAL A 241 -9.62 16.11 -1.01
CA VAL A 241 -10.46 15.06 -1.60
C VAL A 241 -11.83 15.21 -0.93
N ASP A 242 -12.86 15.49 -1.70
CA ASP A 242 -14.20 15.84 -1.19
C ASP A 242 -15.19 14.72 -1.45
N ASN A 243 -15.33 13.80 -0.50
CA ASN A 243 -16.28 12.68 -0.52
C ASN A 243 -16.26 11.89 -1.85
N GLU A 244 -15.08 11.70 -2.40
CA GLU A 244 -14.93 11.05 -3.70
C GLU A 244 -15.24 9.56 -3.64
N LYS A 245 -16.12 9.12 -4.52
CA LYS A 245 -16.34 7.69 -4.75
C LYS A 245 -15.11 7.11 -5.42
N ILE A 246 -14.45 6.19 -4.73
CA ILE A 246 -13.20 5.61 -5.20
C ILE A 246 -13.13 4.11 -4.82
N MET A 247 -12.48 3.33 -5.65
CA MET A 247 -12.21 1.95 -5.31
C MET A 247 -10.96 1.87 -4.45
N ILE A 248 -11.11 1.44 -3.20
CA ILE A 248 -10.04 1.33 -2.21
C ILE A 248 -10.10 -0.03 -1.53
N GLY A 249 -9.01 -0.80 -1.62
CA GLY A 249 -8.94 -2.10 -0.97
C GLY A 249 -8.90 -3.25 -1.96
N ARG A 250 -8.83 -4.45 -1.44
CA ARG A 250 -8.68 -5.66 -2.25
C ARG A 250 -9.56 -6.76 -1.72
N ASN A 251 -10.11 -7.53 -2.65
CA ASN A 251 -11.04 -8.61 -2.35
C ASN A 251 -10.38 -9.76 -1.54
N ASP A 252 -9.10 -10.00 -1.78
CA ASP A 252 -8.29 -11.00 -1.11
C ASP A 252 -7.76 -10.57 0.28
N ASP A 253 -8.00 -9.33 0.72
CA ASP A 253 -7.61 -8.88 2.05
C ASP A 253 -8.71 -9.15 3.10
N ASP A 254 -8.34 -9.58 4.32
CA ASP A 254 -9.25 -9.69 5.46
C ASP A 254 -9.61 -8.33 6.06
N GLY A 255 -8.84 -7.31 5.76
CA GLY A 255 -9.01 -5.95 6.24
C GLY A 255 -7.74 -5.14 6.11
N TYR A 256 -7.72 -3.97 6.77
CA TYR A 256 -6.66 -2.98 6.57
C TYR A 256 -6.14 -2.48 7.91
N TYR A 257 -4.84 -2.19 7.95
CA TYR A 257 -4.19 -1.59 9.11
C TYR A 257 -3.36 -0.39 8.71
N PHE A 258 -3.33 0.61 9.60
CA PHE A 258 -2.63 1.86 9.37
C PHE A 258 -1.15 1.76 9.73
N LYS A 259 -0.28 2.28 8.86
CA LYS A 259 1.14 2.47 9.10
C LYS A 259 1.50 3.93 8.94
N PHE A 260 2.26 4.45 9.89
CA PHE A 260 2.70 5.82 9.92
C PHE A 260 4.21 5.89 10.16
N GLY A 261 4.93 6.69 9.39
CA GLY A 261 6.39 6.75 9.50
C GLY A 261 7.09 7.11 8.20
N ILE A 262 8.38 6.80 8.11
CA ILE A 262 9.17 7.00 6.90
C ILE A 262 9.34 5.68 6.17
N TYR A 263 8.77 5.57 4.98
CA TYR A 263 9.04 4.47 4.06
C TYR A 263 9.67 5.02 2.79
N ARG A 264 10.95 4.75 2.57
CA ARG A 264 11.64 5.13 1.34
C ARG A 264 11.31 4.14 0.24
N VAL A 265 10.85 4.68 -0.88
CA VAL A 265 10.56 3.90 -2.08
C VAL A 265 11.77 3.97 -3.01
N GLY A 266 12.16 2.83 -3.57
CA GLY A 266 13.28 2.76 -4.52
C GLY A 266 14.67 2.76 -3.87
N ASN A 267 15.69 3.05 -4.67
CA ASN A 267 17.11 2.97 -4.30
C ASN A 267 17.74 4.33 -3.98
N SER A 268 16.94 5.35 -3.62
CA SER A 268 17.50 6.65 -3.24
C SER A 268 18.44 6.51 -2.06
N THR A 269 19.64 7.06 -2.17
CA THR A 269 20.67 7.12 -1.11
C THR A 269 20.56 8.37 -0.28
N LYS A 270 19.79 9.38 -0.74
CA LYS A 270 19.63 10.67 -0.04
C LYS A 270 18.89 10.46 1.29
N PRO A 271 19.35 11.12 2.36
CA PRO A 271 18.67 11.08 3.64
C PRO A 271 17.28 11.70 3.52
N VAL A 272 16.30 11.09 4.19
CA VAL A 272 14.94 11.60 4.32
C VAL A 272 14.69 11.85 5.80
N CYS A 273 14.33 13.08 6.14
CA CYS A 273 14.02 13.47 7.52
C CYS A 273 12.78 14.36 7.52
N TYR A 274 11.79 14.01 8.30
CA TYR A 274 10.63 14.82 8.64
C TYR A 274 10.01 14.35 9.96
N ASN A 275 9.20 15.21 10.58
CA ASN A 275 8.59 14.90 11.87
C ASN A 275 7.15 14.42 11.69
N LEU A 276 6.70 13.61 12.62
CA LEU A 276 5.38 12.99 12.62
C LEU A 276 4.78 13.13 14.01
N ALA A 277 3.49 13.47 14.08
CA ALA A 277 2.70 13.52 15.31
C ALA A 277 1.30 12.93 15.10
N ASN A 278 0.73 12.41 16.19
CA ASN A 278 -0.62 11.86 16.24
C ASN A 278 -1.26 12.20 17.58
#